data_eaf396c9a62de6439132c2c6ce97861d
#
_entry.id   eaf396c9a62de6439132c2c6ce97861d
#
_cell.length_a   1.000
_cell.length_b   1.000
_cell.length_c   1.000
_cell.angle_alpha   90.00
_cell.angle_beta   90.00
_cell.angle_gamma   90.00
#
_symmetry.space_group_name_H-M   'P 1'
#
loop_
_entity.id
_entity.type
_entity.pdbx_description
1 polymer ?
#
loop_
_entity_poly.entity_id
_entity_poly.type
_entity_poly.pdbx_seq_one_letter_code
_entity_poly.pdbx_strand_id
1 'polypeptide(L)'
;MMYKVTNRFTGAVQFTTFIDCAGDANTSIKRGLAVRWALENGANLSGANLNGANLSGANLSGADLRGANLNGANLSGANLNGANLSGANLSGANLSYADLSYANLSGANLSGADLSYADLSYANLSGANLSGADLSGANLSGADLRGANLSGAHGVNDCAKCIQIDTYPITYTAEIIQIGCQRHTHQEWADFTDAQIRAMDGTKALSWWRKYKDWLFKTIEMCPAYPTKP
;
A
#
# COMPACT_ATOMS: atom_id res chain seq x y z
N MET A 1 5.04 -31.53 -11.23
CA MET A 1 5.90 -31.06 -12.35
C MET A 1 6.96 -30.10 -11.84
N MET A 2 8.13 -29.98 -12.52
CA MET A 2 9.14 -28.99 -12.17
C MET A 2 8.71 -27.61 -12.64
N TYR A 3 8.78 -26.60 -11.76
CA TYR A 3 8.46 -25.21 -12.05
C TYR A 3 9.62 -24.30 -11.65
N LYS A 4 9.94 -23.33 -12.52
CA LYS A 4 11.04 -22.37 -12.32
C LYS A 4 10.47 -21.00 -12.00
N VAL A 5 10.92 -20.38 -10.91
CA VAL A 5 10.68 -18.97 -10.62
C VAL A 5 11.92 -18.18 -11.00
N THR A 6 11.74 -17.10 -11.76
CA THR A 6 12.82 -16.26 -12.24
C THR A 6 12.85 -14.91 -11.53
N ASN A 7 14.04 -14.31 -11.46
CA ASN A 7 14.19 -12.93 -11.04
C ASN A 7 13.67 -11.98 -12.14
N ARG A 8 12.86 -10.99 -11.77
CA ARG A 8 12.21 -10.07 -12.71
C ARG A 8 13.17 -9.12 -13.41
N PHE A 9 14.34 -8.87 -12.82
CA PHE A 9 15.32 -7.91 -13.36
C PHE A 9 16.35 -8.59 -14.24
N THR A 10 16.80 -9.78 -13.85
CA THR A 10 17.89 -10.49 -14.54
C THR A 10 17.40 -11.60 -15.46
N GLY A 11 16.17 -12.06 -15.30
CA GLY A 11 15.64 -13.25 -15.97
C GLY A 11 16.24 -14.58 -15.51
N ALA A 12 17.24 -14.53 -14.63
CA ALA A 12 17.88 -15.75 -14.10
C ALA A 12 16.91 -16.57 -13.28
N VAL A 13 17.04 -17.89 -13.30
CA VAL A 13 16.29 -18.80 -12.43
C VAL A 13 16.69 -18.55 -10.99
N GLN A 14 15.75 -18.15 -10.16
CA GLN A 14 15.95 -17.85 -8.75
C GLN A 14 15.83 -19.12 -7.88
N PHE A 15 14.83 -19.93 -8.17
CA PHE A 15 14.70 -21.28 -7.63
C PHE A 15 13.86 -22.16 -8.55
N THR A 16 13.98 -23.47 -8.34
CA THR A 16 13.18 -24.48 -9.02
C THR A 16 12.53 -25.38 -7.98
N THR A 17 11.25 -25.65 -8.14
CA THR A 17 10.52 -26.51 -7.20
C THR A 17 9.69 -27.55 -7.96
N PHE A 18 9.34 -28.63 -7.26
CA PHE A 18 8.34 -29.57 -7.72
C PHE A 18 6.97 -29.16 -7.20
N ILE A 19 6.02 -28.91 -8.11
CA ILE A 19 4.65 -28.54 -7.76
C ILE A 19 3.69 -29.66 -8.16
N ASP A 20 2.74 -29.97 -7.26
CA ASP A 20 1.70 -30.95 -7.51
C ASP A 20 0.46 -30.24 -8.07
N CYS A 21 0.30 -30.33 -9.38
CA CYS A 21 -0.88 -29.80 -10.08
C CYS A 21 -1.03 -30.51 -11.44
N ALA A 22 -2.22 -30.43 -12.01
CA ALA A 22 -2.45 -30.90 -13.38
C ALA A 22 -1.52 -30.20 -14.36
N GLY A 23 -1.05 -30.91 -15.37
CA GLY A 23 -0.11 -30.38 -16.36
C GLY A 23 -0.63 -29.17 -17.14
N ASP A 24 -1.94 -29.12 -17.33
CA ASP A 24 -2.70 -28.03 -17.97
C ASP A 24 -3.11 -26.89 -17.02
N ALA A 25 -2.82 -27.01 -15.70
CA ALA A 25 -3.08 -25.92 -14.77
C ALA A 25 -2.47 -24.59 -15.27
N ASN A 26 -3.21 -23.51 -15.12
CA ASN A 26 -2.74 -22.20 -15.59
C ASN A 26 -1.52 -21.70 -14.82
N THR A 27 -0.80 -20.73 -15.41
CA THR A 27 0.44 -20.20 -14.84
C THR A 27 0.23 -19.52 -13.48
N SER A 28 -0.94 -18.93 -13.23
CA SER A 28 -1.31 -18.30 -11.95
C SER A 28 -1.30 -19.31 -10.80
N ILE A 29 -1.93 -20.48 -11.01
CA ILE A 29 -1.94 -21.57 -10.04
C ILE A 29 -0.51 -22.10 -9.81
N LYS A 30 0.24 -22.35 -10.89
CA LYS A 30 1.62 -22.85 -10.82
C LYS A 30 2.53 -21.92 -10.00
N ARG A 31 2.42 -20.60 -10.21
CA ARG A 31 3.16 -19.61 -9.43
C ARG A 31 2.76 -19.58 -7.97
N GLY A 32 1.46 -19.63 -7.67
CA GLY A 32 0.95 -19.69 -6.32
C GLY A 32 1.50 -20.87 -5.52
N LEU A 33 1.49 -22.07 -6.14
CA LEU A 33 2.06 -23.28 -5.53
C LEU A 33 3.57 -23.17 -5.31
N ALA A 34 4.31 -22.60 -6.27
CA ALA A 34 5.75 -22.38 -6.15
C ALA A 34 6.09 -21.42 -5.00
N VAL A 35 5.29 -20.36 -4.80
CA VAL A 35 5.47 -19.43 -3.67
C VAL A 35 5.20 -20.10 -2.34
N ARG A 36 4.15 -20.90 -2.22
CA ARG A 36 3.87 -21.66 -0.98
C ARG A 36 5.05 -22.57 -0.63
N TRP A 37 5.55 -23.31 -1.61
CA TRP A 37 6.74 -24.14 -1.43
C TRP A 37 7.95 -23.29 -0.98
N ALA A 38 8.17 -22.11 -1.60
CA ALA A 38 9.28 -21.23 -1.27
C ALA A 38 9.24 -20.75 0.19
N LEU A 39 8.04 -20.40 0.68
CA LEU A 39 7.84 -20.00 2.07
C LEU A 39 8.17 -21.12 3.06
N GLU A 40 7.73 -22.34 2.75
CA GLU A 40 7.99 -23.52 3.58
C GLU A 40 9.49 -23.92 3.60
N ASN A 41 10.22 -23.62 2.51
CA ASN A 41 11.60 -24.05 2.32
C ASN A 41 12.62 -22.88 2.41
N GLY A 42 12.19 -21.68 2.85
CA GLY A 42 13.07 -20.52 3.03
C GLY A 42 13.71 -20.00 1.74
N ALA A 43 13.10 -20.25 0.57
CA ALA A 43 13.62 -19.76 -0.70
C ALA A 43 13.46 -18.21 -0.82
N ASN A 44 14.42 -17.57 -1.44
CA ASN A 44 14.42 -16.11 -1.63
C ASN A 44 13.36 -15.69 -2.66
N LEU A 45 12.40 -14.85 -2.25
CA LEU A 45 11.36 -14.27 -3.09
C LEU A 45 11.67 -12.81 -3.50
N SER A 46 12.77 -12.23 -3.02
CA SER A 46 13.17 -10.87 -3.38
C SER A 46 13.47 -10.78 -4.89
N GLY A 47 12.81 -9.84 -5.58
CA GLY A 47 12.89 -9.70 -7.03
C GLY A 47 12.22 -10.81 -7.84
N ALA A 48 11.51 -11.76 -7.21
CA ALA A 48 10.87 -12.86 -7.91
C ALA A 48 9.79 -12.37 -8.89
N ASN A 49 9.66 -13.05 -10.03
CA ASN A 49 8.60 -12.81 -11.00
C ASN A 49 7.36 -13.65 -10.64
N LEU A 50 6.42 -13.00 -9.94
CA LEU A 50 5.18 -13.57 -9.45
C LEU A 50 3.94 -12.94 -10.13
N ASN A 51 4.12 -12.35 -11.31
CA ASN A 51 3.07 -11.71 -12.08
C ASN A 51 1.85 -12.62 -12.24
N GLY A 52 0.66 -12.14 -11.87
CA GLY A 52 -0.60 -12.87 -11.95
C GLY A 52 -0.67 -14.12 -11.06
N ALA A 53 0.20 -14.29 -10.07
CA ALA A 53 0.14 -15.45 -9.17
C ALA A 53 -1.16 -15.48 -8.38
N ASN A 54 -1.71 -16.68 -8.16
CA ASN A 54 -2.83 -16.86 -7.23
C ASN A 54 -2.30 -17.17 -5.82
N LEU A 55 -2.38 -16.18 -4.96
CA LEU A 55 -1.91 -16.19 -3.58
C LEU A 55 -3.05 -15.87 -2.60
N SER A 56 -4.32 -16.05 -3.04
CA SER A 56 -5.47 -15.78 -2.18
C SER A 56 -5.41 -16.62 -0.91
N GLY A 57 -5.63 -15.98 0.25
CA GLY A 57 -5.55 -16.58 1.57
C GLY A 57 -4.17 -17.13 1.96
N ALA A 58 -3.10 -16.84 1.20
CA ALA A 58 -1.76 -17.32 1.55
C ALA A 58 -1.22 -16.66 2.82
N ASN A 59 -0.47 -17.41 3.62
CA ASN A 59 0.28 -16.84 4.73
C ASN A 59 1.66 -16.39 4.21
N LEU A 60 1.86 -15.08 4.11
CA LEU A 60 3.06 -14.38 3.66
C LEU A 60 3.62 -13.49 4.78
N SER A 61 3.21 -13.72 6.04
CA SER A 61 3.65 -12.91 7.17
C SER A 61 5.17 -12.90 7.29
N GLY A 62 5.76 -11.71 7.44
CA GLY A 62 7.20 -11.51 7.50
C GLY A 62 7.99 -11.86 6.23
N ALA A 63 7.34 -12.24 5.13
CA ALA A 63 8.03 -12.64 3.90
C ALA A 63 8.87 -11.50 3.30
N ASP A 64 10.04 -11.84 2.75
CA ASP A 64 10.87 -10.91 1.97
C ASP A 64 10.47 -10.95 0.48
N LEU A 65 9.67 -9.94 0.07
CA LEU A 65 9.17 -9.74 -1.29
C LEU A 65 9.72 -8.45 -1.91
N ARG A 66 10.86 -7.95 -1.41
CA ARG A 66 11.47 -6.70 -1.92
C ARG A 66 11.66 -6.75 -3.43
N GLY A 67 11.15 -5.74 -4.12
CA GLY A 67 11.27 -5.65 -5.56
C GLY A 67 10.61 -6.78 -6.34
N ALA A 68 9.78 -7.64 -5.75
CA ALA A 68 9.08 -8.69 -6.48
C ALA A 68 8.07 -8.11 -7.48
N ASN A 69 7.80 -8.84 -8.56
CA ASN A 69 6.75 -8.51 -9.50
C ASN A 69 5.47 -9.29 -9.17
N LEU A 70 4.51 -8.63 -8.55
CA LEU A 70 3.18 -9.13 -8.18
C LEU A 70 2.07 -8.44 -9.00
N ASN A 71 2.42 -7.86 -10.17
CA ASN A 71 1.44 -7.20 -11.04
C ASN A 71 0.28 -8.14 -11.34
N GLY A 72 -0.96 -7.68 -11.13
CA GLY A 72 -2.17 -8.46 -11.35
C GLY A 72 -2.29 -9.75 -10.53
N ALA A 73 -1.49 -9.93 -9.48
CA ALA A 73 -1.61 -11.09 -8.60
C ALA A 73 -2.90 -11.03 -7.78
N ASN A 74 -3.46 -12.19 -7.47
CA ASN A 74 -4.56 -12.32 -6.52
C ASN A 74 -4.00 -12.61 -5.13
N LEU A 75 -4.09 -11.63 -4.24
CA LEU A 75 -3.66 -11.67 -2.83
C LEU A 75 -4.85 -11.46 -1.88
N SER A 76 -6.09 -11.67 -2.38
CA SER A 76 -7.28 -11.44 -1.56
C SER A 76 -7.27 -12.29 -0.29
N GLY A 77 -7.50 -11.64 0.86
CA GLY A 77 -7.46 -12.29 2.17
C GLY A 77 -6.11 -12.86 2.57
N ALA A 78 -5.02 -12.55 1.87
CA ALA A 78 -3.68 -13.01 2.25
C ALA A 78 -3.21 -12.33 3.54
N ASN A 79 -2.46 -13.06 4.36
CA ASN A 79 -1.74 -12.50 5.50
C ASN A 79 -0.35 -12.04 5.06
N LEU A 80 -0.14 -10.72 5.01
CA LEU A 80 1.11 -10.04 4.68
C LEU A 80 1.64 -9.23 5.88
N ASN A 81 1.15 -9.53 7.10
CA ASN A 81 1.57 -8.82 8.31
C ASN A 81 3.09 -8.80 8.43
N GLY A 82 3.66 -7.60 8.58
CA GLY A 82 5.10 -7.39 8.70
C GLY A 82 5.94 -7.78 7.48
N ALA A 83 5.33 -8.15 6.34
CA ALA A 83 6.07 -8.49 5.12
C ALA A 83 6.85 -7.29 4.57
N ASN A 84 8.00 -7.56 3.94
CA ASN A 84 8.78 -6.54 3.25
C ASN A 84 8.48 -6.55 1.74
N LEU A 85 7.71 -5.57 1.29
CA LEU A 85 7.28 -5.35 -0.10
C LEU A 85 7.92 -4.09 -0.69
N SER A 86 9.02 -3.57 -0.09
CA SER A 86 9.62 -2.33 -0.57
C SER A 86 10.04 -2.43 -2.04
N GLY A 87 9.62 -1.44 -2.84
CA GLY A 87 9.86 -1.39 -4.28
C GLY A 87 9.18 -2.51 -5.10
N ALA A 88 8.28 -3.30 -4.51
CA ALA A 88 7.53 -4.33 -5.23
C ALA A 88 6.57 -3.71 -6.25
N ASN A 89 6.29 -4.42 -7.33
CA ASN A 89 5.26 -4.05 -8.28
C ASN A 89 3.97 -4.84 -8.00
N LEU A 90 2.97 -4.15 -7.45
CA LEU A 90 1.64 -4.65 -7.12
C LEU A 90 0.55 -3.99 -7.97
N SER A 91 0.93 -3.39 -9.12
CA SER A 91 -0.04 -2.69 -9.97
C SER A 91 -1.16 -3.64 -10.42
N GLY A 92 -2.41 -3.21 -10.25
CA GLY A 92 -3.60 -4.00 -10.56
C GLY A 92 -3.76 -5.29 -9.75
N ALA A 93 -2.99 -5.49 -8.67
CA ALA A 93 -3.16 -6.65 -7.79
C ALA A 93 -4.47 -6.56 -7.01
N ASN A 94 -5.09 -7.70 -6.73
CA ASN A 94 -6.20 -7.80 -5.80
C ASN A 94 -5.65 -8.10 -4.39
N LEU A 95 -5.75 -7.12 -3.50
CA LEU A 95 -5.35 -7.16 -2.10
C LEU A 95 -6.57 -7.00 -1.17
N SER A 96 -7.79 -7.18 -1.71
CA SER A 96 -9.00 -7.03 -0.92
C SER A 96 -9.00 -7.95 0.30
N TYR A 97 -9.37 -7.42 1.47
CA TYR A 97 -9.36 -8.15 2.75
C TYR A 97 -7.98 -8.68 3.19
N ALA A 98 -6.88 -8.26 2.57
CA ALA A 98 -5.54 -8.69 2.98
C ALA A 98 -5.13 -8.00 4.30
N ASP A 99 -4.38 -8.72 5.14
CA ASP A 99 -3.70 -8.14 6.30
C ASP A 99 -2.30 -7.68 5.87
N LEU A 100 -2.14 -6.35 5.73
CA LEU A 100 -0.90 -5.65 5.42
C LEU A 100 -0.39 -4.84 6.62
N SER A 101 -0.93 -5.12 7.82
CA SER A 101 -0.54 -4.41 9.03
C SER A 101 0.96 -4.55 9.27
N TYR A 102 1.62 -3.46 9.64
CA TYR A 102 3.08 -3.37 9.83
C TYR A 102 3.93 -3.71 8.59
N ALA A 103 3.34 -3.93 7.41
CA ALA A 103 4.09 -4.23 6.19
C ALA A 103 4.93 -3.03 5.73
N ASN A 104 6.10 -3.30 5.14
CA ASN A 104 6.89 -2.28 4.48
C ASN A 104 6.57 -2.25 2.98
N LEU A 105 5.83 -1.25 2.55
CA LEU A 105 5.42 -0.98 1.16
C LEU A 105 6.14 0.26 0.59
N SER A 106 7.25 0.70 1.22
CA SER A 106 7.96 1.91 0.80
C SER A 106 8.38 1.83 -0.67
N GLY A 107 8.01 2.84 -1.45
CA GLY A 107 8.30 2.90 -2.89
C GLY A 107 7.61 1.81 -3.73
N ALA A 108 6.68 1.02 -3.19
CA ALA A 108 5.94 0.02 -3.95
C ALA A 108 5.01 0.66 -4.98
N ASN A 109 4.79 -0.01 -6.10
CA ASN A 109 3.79 0.38 -7.08
C ASN A 109 2.48 -0.37 -6.84
N LEU A 110 1.48 0.32 -6.32
CA LEU A 110 0.12 -0.15 -6.05
C LEU A 110 -0.91 0.49 -6.99
N SER A 111 -0.47 1.03 -8.14
CA SER A 111 -1.37 1.71 -9.06
C SER A 111 -2.50 0.80 -9.53
N GLY A 112 -3.75 1.26 -9.37
CA GLY A 112 -4.95 0.49 -9.74
C GLY A 112 -5.15 -0.80 -8.93
N ALA A 113 -4.45 -1.00 -7.83
CA ALA A 113 -4.66 -2.15 -6.95
C ALA A 113 -6.00 -2.05 -6.21
N ASP A 114 -6.64 -3.18 -5.99
CA ASP A 114 -7.80 -3.31 -5.11
C ASP A 114 -7.30 -3.59 -3.68
N LEU A 115 -7.40 -2.59 -2.81
CA LEU A 115 -7.08 -2.63 -1.38
C LEU A 115 -8.35 -2.54 -0.52
N SER A 116 -9.52 -2.80 -1.13
CA SER A 116 -10.78 -2.70 -0.42
C SER A 116 -10.81 -3.61 0.81
N TYR A 117 -11.20 -3.04 1.95
CA TYR A 117 -11.24 -3.71 3.25
C TYR A 117 -9.91 -4.31 3.73
N ALA A 118 -8.77 -3.94 3.13
CA ALA A 118 -7.45 -4.36 3.59
C ALA A 118 -7.07 -3.68 4.91
N ASP A 119 -6.34 -4.39 5.76
CA ASP A 119 -5.72 -3.79 6.94
C ASP A 119 -4.30 -3.30 6.59
N LEU A 120 -4.13 -1.99 6.53
CA LEU A 120 -2.87 -1.28 6.30
C LEU A 120 -2.40 -0.56 7.56
N SER A 121 -2.93 -0.94 8.73
CA SER A 121 -2.58 -0.26 9.98
C SER A 121 -1.08 -0.36 10.26
N TYR A 122 -0.48 0.77 10.59
CA TYR A 122 0.97 0.90 10.84
C TYR A 122 1.87 0.50 9.67
N ALA A 123 1.34 0.31 8.45
CA ALA A 123 2.14 0.02 7.27
C ALA A 123 2.99 1.22 6.84
N ASN A 124 4.19 0.96 6.33
CA ASN A 124 5.01 1.98 5.71
C ASN A 124 4.70 2.06 4.20
N LEU A 125 3.96 3.06 3.78
CA LEU A 125 3.61 3.38 2.38
C LEU A 125 4.40 4.58 1.85
N SER A 126 5.51 4.98 2.52
CA SER A 126 6.28 6.15 2.11
C SER A 126 6.78 6.03 0.67
N GLY A 127 6.48 7.04 -0.15
CA GLY A 127 6.81 7.06 -1.57
C GLY A 127 6.09 6.02 -2.45
N ALA A 128 5.12 5.29 -1.92
CA ALA A 128 4.35 4.32 -2.71
C ALA A 128 3.47 5.00 -3.76
N ASN A 129 3.27 4.35 -4.89
CA ASN A 129 2.32 4.79 -5.91
C ASN A 129 0.97 4.07 -5.73
N LEU A 130 -0.02 4.77 -5.21
CA LEU A 130 -1.40 4.32 -5.00
C LEU A 130 -2.35 4.93 -6.04
N SER A 131 -1.84 5.46 -7.16
CA SER A 131 -2.70 6.12 -8.15
C SER A 131 -3.79 5.18 -8.68
N GLY A 132 -5.04 5.62 -8.60
CA GLY A 132 -6.21 4.84 -9.02
C GLY A 132 -6.50 3.60 -8.17
N ALA A 133 -5.84 3.39 -7.04
CA ALA A 133 -6.12 2.29 -6.13
C ALA A 133 -7.49 2.43 -5.46
N ASP A 134 -8.15 1.30 -5.20
CA ASP A 134 -9.37 1.25 -4.38
C ASP A 134 -9.01 1.00 -2.91
N LEU A 135 -9.28 1.99 -2.07
CA LEU A 135 -9.05 1.97 -0.62
C LEU A 135 -10.37 1.88 0.17
N SER A 136 -11.48 1.49 -0.49
CA SER A 136 -12.80 1.41 0.14
C SER A 136 -12.77 0.50 1.37
N GLY A 137 -13.13 1.03 2.54
CA GLY A 137 -13.11 0.28 3.80
C GLY A 137 -11.71 -0.14 4.31
N ALA A 138 -10.62 0.26 3.66
CA ALA A 138 -9.27 -0.07 4.13
C ALA A 138 -8.94 0.64 5.45
N ASN A 139 -8.25 -0.05 6.35
CA ASN A 139 -7.76 0.53 7.61
C ASN A 139 -6.34 1.09 7.40
N LEU A 140 -6.21 2.41 7.41
CA LEU A 140 -4.94 3.13 7.27
C LEU A 140 -4.44 3.73 8.59
N SER A 141 -4.99 3.28 9.75
CA SER A 141 -4.63 3.83 11.06
C SER A 141 -3.12 3.69 11.31
N GLY A 142 -2.45 4.80 11.62
CA GLY A 142 -1.01 4.79 11.86
C GLY A 142 -0.12 4.53 10.64
N ALA A 143 -0.67 4.34 9.44
CA ALA A 143 0.12 4.14 8.23
C ALA A 143 0.97 5.38 7.87
N ASP A 144 2.17 5.16 7.36
CA ASP A 144 3.04 6.23 6.86
C ASP A 144 2.84 6.43 5.35
N LEU A 145 2.15 7.49 4.97
CA LEU A 145 1.86 7.86 3.58
C LEU A 145 2.76 9.01 3.06
N ARG A 146 3.88 9.32 3.72
CA ARG A 146 4.75 10.42 3.31
C ARG A 146 5.25 10.24 1.87
N GLY A 147 4.98 11.22 1.01
CA GLY A 147 5.38 11.17 -0.40
C GLY A 147 4.64 10.12 -1.25
N ALA A 148 3.61 9.45 -0.72
CA ALA A 148 2.79 8.54 -1.51
C ALA A 148 1.96 9.32 -2.56
N ASN A 149 1.80 8.73 -3.74
CA ASN A 149 0.95 9.25 -4.80
C ASN A 149 -0.45 8.61 -4.70
N LEU A 150 -1.44 9.40 -4.33
CA LEU A 150 -2.85 8.99 -4.19
C LEU A 150 -3.74 9.54 -5.32
N SER A 151 -3.16 10.01 -6.44
CA SER A 151 -3.91 10.59 -7.56
C SER A 151 -4.94 9.60 -8.10
N GLY A 152 -6.23 9.98 -8.06
CA GLY A 152 -7.33 9.13 -8.53
C GLY A 152 -7.60 7.90 -7.66
N ALA A 153 -6.90 7.71 -6.55
CA ALA A 153 -7.29 6.72 -5.56
C ALA A 153 -8.68 7.05 -5.02
N HIS A 154 -9.49 6.03 -4.80
CA HIS A 154 -10.86 6.19 -4.31
C HIS A 154 -11.11 5.26 -3.12
N GLY A 155 -12.22 5.49 -2.47
CA GLY A 155 -12.61 4.78 -1.26
C GLY A 155 -12.61 5.71 -0.06
N VAL A 156 -13.76 5.76 0.55
CA VAL A 156 -14.01 6.48 1.79
C VAL A 156 -14.27 5.39 2.82
N ASN A 157 -13.35 5.19 3.75
CA ASN A 157 -13.66 4.40 4.93
C ASN A 157 -13.99 5.33 6.10
N ASP A 158 -14.63 4.79 7.11
CA ASP A 158 -15.01 5.59 8.27
C ASP A 158 -13.80 6.01 9.12
N CYS A 159 -12.65 5.39 8.94
CA CYS A 159 -11.46 5.57 9.78
C CYS A 159 -10.40 6.47 9.14
N ALA A 160 -10.31 6.48 7.79
CA ALA A 160 -9.36 7.33 7.07
C ALA A 160 -9.97 7.86 5.78
N LYS A 161 -9.78 9.14 5.52
CA LYS A 161 -10.26 9.85 4.33
C LYS A 161 -9.06 10.32 3.53
N CYS A 162 -9.10 10.10 2.22
CA CYS A 162 -8.05 10.56 1.31
C CYS A 162 -8.61 11.61 0.36
N ILE A 163 -7.95 12.73 0.25
CA ILE A 163 -8.33 13.85 -0.63
C ILE A 163 -7.09 14.27 -1.41
N GLN A 164 -7.22 14.41 -2.72
CA GLN A 164 -6.19 15.01 -3.55
C GLN A 164 -6.59 16.42 -3.92
N ILE A 165 -5.79 17.41 -3.53
CA ILE A 165 -6.02 18.81 -3.89
C ILE A 165 -4.72 19.42 -4.39
N ASP A 166 -4.76 19.85 -5.65
CA ASP A 166 -3.66 20.58 -6.28
C ASP A 166 -2.32 19.85 -6.08
N THR A 167 -1.41 20.39 -5.30
CA THR A 167 -0.04 19.89 -5.16
C THR A 167 0.12 18.78 -4.12
N TYR A 168 -0.70 18.80 -3.06
CA TYR A 168 -0.49 17.92 -1.89
C TYR A 168 -1.62 16.91 -1.71
N PRO A 169 -1.30 15.61 -1.62
CA PRO A 169 -2.25 14.62 -1.14
C PRO A 169 -2.53 14.87 0.36
N ILE A 170 -3.77 14.71 0.74
CA ILE A 170 -4.22 14.83 2.13
C ILE A 170 -4.83 13.51 2.54
N THR A 171 -4.39 13.00 3.67
CA THR A 171 -5.05 11.87 4.35
C THR A 171 -5.34 12.28 5.78
N TYR A 172 -6.54 12.00 6.26
CA TYR A 172 -6.86 12.27 7.66
C TYR A 172 -7.64 11.13 8.32
N THR A 173 -7.37 10.97 9.59
CA THR A 173 -8.10 10.08 10.51
C THR A 173 -8.80 10.92 11.56
N ALA A 174 -9.41 10.30 12.56
CA ALA A 174 -10.01 11.03 13.70
C ALA A 174 -8.98 11.87 14.48
N GLU A 175 -7.70 11.53 14.43
CA GLU A 175 -6.65 12.13 15.27
C GLU A 175 -5.63 12.93 14.48
N ILE A 176 -5.29 12.47 13.28
CA ILE A 176 -4.14 12.92 12.48
C ILE A 176 -4.58 13.43 11.12
N ILE A 177 -3.94 14.51 10.66
CA ILE A 177 -3.96 14.95 9.27
C ILE A 177 -2.54 14.83 8.72
N GLN A 178 -2.41 14.19 7.57
CA GLN A 178 -1.19 14.19 6.77
C GLN A 178 -1.41 15.02 5.52
N ILE A 179 -0.53 16.00 5.27
CA ILE A 179 -0.53 16.83 4.06
C ILE A 179 0.85 16.68 3.39
N GLY A 180 0.87 16.06 2.22
CA GLY A 180 2.15 15.69 1.59
C GLY A 180 2.99 14.79 2.50
N CYS A 181 4.20 15.25 2.86
CA CYS A 181 5.11 14.51 3.76
C CYS A 181 4.99 14.92 5.25
N GLN A 182 4.12 15.87 5.59
CA GLN A 182 3.96 16.37 6.96
C GLN A 182 2.77 15.70 7.63
N ARG A 183 2.97 15.22 8.86
CA ARG A 183 1.95 14.50 9.64
C ARG A 183 1.86 15.08 11.04
N HIS A 184 0.68 15.61 11.39
CA HIS A 184 0.40 16.26 12.65
C HIS A 184 -1.04 16.00 13.09
N THR A 185 -1.34 16.28 14.36
CA THR A 185 -2.73 16.27 14.85
C THR A 185 -3.54 17.38 14.20
N HIS A 186 -4.86 17.27 14.28
CA HIS A 186 -5.77 18.34 13.82
C HIS A 186 -5.48 19.67 14.51
N GLN A 187 -5.20 19.63 15.84
CA GLN A 187 -4.90 20.81 16.62
C GLN A 187 -3.57 21.45 16.22
N GLU A 188 -2.50 20.65 16.04
CA GLU A 188 -1.21 21.18 15.59
C GLU A 188 -1.32 21.87 14.24
N TRP A 189 -2.05 21.25 13.28
CA TRP A 189 -2.29 21.89 11.97
C TRP A 189 -3.08 23.20 12.11
N ALA A 190 -4.08 23.26 13.02
CA ALA A 190 -4.86 24.48 13.25
C ALA A 190 -3.99 25.62 13.81
N ASP A 191 -3.01 25.29 14.65
CA ASP A 191 -2.16 26.23 15.39
C ASP A 191 -0.90 26.66 14.63
N PHE A 192 -0.56 26.02 13.51
CA PHE A 192 0.63 26.39 12.76
C PHE A 192 0.59 27.82 12.25
N THR A 193 1.66 28.53 12.56
CA THR A 193 1.94 29.87 12.03
C THR A 193 2.40 29.83 10.58
N ASP A 194 2.27 30.92 9.87
CA ASP A 194 2.80 31.08 8.49
C ASP A 194 4.30 30.77 8.39
N ALA A 195 5.07 31.09 9.44
CA ALA A 195 6.50 30.81 9.47
C ALA A 195 6.79 29.30 9.54
N GLN A 196 6.05 28.56 10.35
CA GLN A 196 6.15 27.10 10.45
C GLN A 196 5.72 26.41 9.14
N ILE A 197 4.61 26.83 8.55
CA ILE A 197 4.17 26.31 7.23
C ILE A 197 5.21 26.59 6.15
N ARG A 198 5.78 27.80 6.12
CA ARG A 198 6.84 28.15 5.17
C ARG A 198 8.10 27.30 5.35
N ALA A 199 8.43 26.91 6.58
CA ALA A 199 9.58 26.05 6.86
C ALA A 199 9.42 24.61 6.34
N MET A 200 8.19 24.14 6.06
CA MET A 200 7.92 22.79 5.55
C MET A 200 8.30 22.63 4.07
N ASP A 201 7.83 23.52 3.19
CA ASP A 201 8.11 23.49 1.73
C ASP A 201 8.07 24.91 1.12
N GLY A 202 8.68 25.87 1.78
CA GLY A 202 8.86 27.22 1.30
C GLY A 202 7.56 27.99 1.05
N THR A 203 7.62 28.92 0.09
CA THR A 203 6.48 29.78 -0.29
C THR A 203 5.33 28.99 -0.92
N LYS A 204 5.63 27.84 -1.52
CA LYS A 204 4.64 26.95 -2.15
C LYS A 204 3.70 26.37 -1.09
N ALA A 205 4.24 25.83 0.00
CA ALA A 205 3.44 25.33 1.12
C ALA A 205 2.57 26.45 1.72
N LEU A 206 3.13 27.64 1.93
CA LEU A 206 2.41 28.76 2.51
C LEU A 206 1.26 29.23 1.62
N SER A 207 1.50 29.35 0.30
CA SER A 207 0.45 29.74 -0.66
C SER A 207 -0.69 28.74 -0.69
N TRP A 208 -0.34 27.45 -0.71
CA TRP A 208 -1.31 26.35 -0.68
C TRP A 208 -2.11 26.37 0.63
N TRP A 209 -1.43 26.49 1.78
CA TRP A 209 -2.06 26.52 3.10
C TRP A 209 -3.06 27.66 3.25
N ARG A 210 -2.68 28.88 2.88
CA ARG A 210 -3.58 30.05 2.92
C ARG A 210 -4.80 29.91 2.02
N LYS A 211 -4.67 29.19 0.91
CA LYS A 211 -5.77 28.93 -0.02
C LYS A 211 -6.74 27.88 0.48
N TYR A 212 -6.25 26.83 1.14
CA TYR A 212 -7.04 25.64 1.39
C TYR A 212 -7.30 25.32 2.88
N LYS A 213 -6.66 25.99 3.85
CA LYS A 213 -6.82 25.72 5.28
C LYS A 213 -8.28 25.68 5.71
N ASP A 214 -9.02 26.74 5.48
CA ASP A 214 -10.42 26.85 5.93
C ASP A 214 -11.32 25.83 5.25
N TRP A 215 -11.09 25.61 3.96
CA TRP A 215 -11.79 24.59 3.20
C TRP A 215 -11.50 23.17 3.76
N LEU A 216 -10.25 22.87 4.08
CA LEU A 216 -9.84 21.57 4.61
C LEU A 216 -10.54 21.29 5.94
N PHE A 217 -10.46 22.19 6.91
CA PHE A 217 -11.10 21.99 8.22
C PHE A 217 -12.62 21.89 8.09
N LYS A 218 -13.24 22.70 7.26
CA LYS A 218 -14.67 22.58 6.98
C LYS A 218 -15.04 21.24 6.33
N THR A 219 -14.19 20.71 5.46
CA THR A 219 -14.41 19.41 4.83
C THR A 219 -14.30 18.29 5.86
N ILE A 220 -13.32 18.36 6.77
CA ILE A 220 -13.15 17.39 7.87
C ILE A 220 -14.39 17.42 8.82
N GLU A 221 -14.92 18.60 9.13
CA GLU A 221 -16.15 18.73 9.92
C GLU A 221 -17.38 18.11 9.25
N MET A 222 -17.50 18.26 7.92
CA MET A 222 -18.62 17.70 7.14
C MET A 222 -18.50 16.20 6.91
N CYS A 223 -17.27 15.70 6.81
CA CYS A 223 -16.96 14.29 6.53
C CYS A 223 -15.94 13.77 7.56
N PRO A 224 -16.31 13.67 8.84
CA PRO A 224 -15.36 13.24 9.87
C PRO A 224 -14.91 11.80 9.64
N ALA A 225 -13.64 11.53 9.95
CA ALA A 225 -13.15 10.17 10.11
C ALA A 225 -13.46 9.71 11.54
N TYR A 226 -13.86 8.46 11.69
CA TYR A 226 -14.16 7.88 13.00
C TYR A 226 -12.97 7.06 13.51
N PRO A 227 -12.72 7.01 14.85
CA PRO A 227 -11.70 6.12 15.39
C PRO A 227 -12.00 4.68 15.02
N THR A 228 -10.96 3.89 14.78
CA THR A 228 -11.11 2.44 14.70
C THR A 228 -11.72 1.94 16.01
N LYS A 229 -12.76 1.12 15.94
CA LYS A 229 -13.27 0.47 17.15
C LYS A 229 -12.14 -0.35 17.78
N PRO A 230 -11.98 -0.30 19.11
CA PRO A 230 -10.97 -1.09 19.82
C PRO A 230 -11.16 -2.58 19.61
#